data_f2cdbd79a0f75a3ddf14e7d4a19ab8f6
#
_entry.id   f2cdbd79a0f75a3ddf14e7d4a19ab8f6
#
_cell.length_a   1.000
_cell.length_b   1.000
_cell.length_c   1.000
_cell.angle_alpha   90.00
_cell.angle_beta   90.00
_cell.angle_gamma   90.00
#
_symmetry.space_group_name_H-M   'P 1'
#
loop_
_entity.id
_entity.type
_entity.pdbx_description
1 polymer ?
#
loop_
_entity_poly.entity_id
_entity_poly.type
_entity_poly.pdbx_seq_one_letter_code
_entity_poly.pdbx_strand_id
1 'polypeptide(L)'
;ARPAYENAVAAGRVLEAGHTLYAAGAAAGVDLELASGLGLLTTKPFIYVFNLDEEQLADSELHERLAASVAPADAVFLNAKLEMDLMEMSDEEALELLESFGAHESGMNQLARTGFHTLGLQTYLTAGPKEARAWTIHAGWTAPQAAGVIHTDFQKGFIKAEVVSFADLDALGSMAAVKSAGKARLEGKDYPMQDGDVVEFRFNV
;
A
#
# COMPACT_ATOMS: atom_id res chain seq x y z
N ALA A 1 -9.28 10.25 32.32
CA ALA A 1 -10.77 10.08 32.24
C ALA A 1 -11.43 11.20 31.42
N ARG A 2 -11.09 12.49 31.69
CA ARG A 2 -11.72 13.64 31.01
C ARG A 2 -11.46 13.69 29.50
N PRO A 3 -10.21 13.52 29.00
CA PRO A 3 -9.94 13.51 27.56
C PRO A 3 -10.69 12.39 26.82
N ALA A 4 -10.78 11.19 27.39
CA ALA A 4 -11.50 10.08 26.77
C ALA A 4 -13.01 10.35 26.68
N TYR A 5 -13.60 10.99 27.68
CA TYR A 5 -15.03 11.38 27.62
C TYR A 5 -15.27 12.45 26.57
N GLU A 6 -14.45 13.50 26.53
CA GLU A 6 -14.55 14.56 25.53
C GLU A 6 -14.40 14.03 24.11
N ASN A 7 -13.47 13.10 23.91
CA ASN A 7 -13.27 12.41 22.65
C ASN A 7 -14.50 11.56 22.24
N ALA A 8 -15.06 10.82 23.20
CA ALA A 8 -16.26 10.00 22.95
C ALA A 8 -17.48 10.87 22.57
N VAL A 9 -17.64 12.02 23.22
CA VAL A 9 -18.71 12.99 22.88
C VAL A 9 -18.51 13.56 21.49
N ALA A 10 -17.28 13.94 21.11
CA ALA A 10 -16.98 14.42 19.77
C ALA A 10 -17.23 13.34 18.72
N ALA A 11 -16.79 12.11 18.97
CA ALA A 11 -17.04 10.96 18.10
C ALA A 11 -18.56 10.70 17.91
N GLY A 12 -19.32 10.75 19.00
CA GLY A 12 -20.79 10.59 18.93
C GLY A 12 -21.45 11.59 17.99
N ARG A 13 -21.06 12.86 18.05
CA ARG A 13 -21.61 13.91 17.17
C ARG A 13 -21.32 13.66 15.69
N VAL A 14 -20.11 13.16 15.36
CA VAL A 14 -19.75 12.81 13.98
C VAL A 14 -20.64 11.67 13.47
N LEU A 15 -20.84 10.64 14.30
CA LEU A 15 -21.67 9.48 13.95
C LEU A 15 -23.16 9.84 13.84
N GLU A 16 -23.67 10.68 14.74
CA GLU A 16 -25.05 11.19 14.68
C GLU A 16 -25.30 12.04 13.43
N ALA A 17 -24.29 12.72 12.91
CA ALA A 17 -24.36 13.45 11.65
C ALA A 17 -24.29 12.53 10.41
N GLY A 18 -24.18 11.21 10.59
CA GLY A 18 -24.15 10.23 9.50
C GLY A 18 -22.78 10.06 8.85
N HIS A 19 -21.71 10.57 9.47
CA HIS A 19 -20.34 10.44 8.95
C HIS A 19 -19.58 9.33 9.68
N THR A 20 -18.61 8.73 8.99
CA THR A 20 -17.66 7.82 9.64
C THR A 20 -16.58 8.62 10.38
N LEU A 21 -16.02 8.05 11.43
CA LEU A 21 -14.91 8.68 12.15
C LEU A 21 -13.65 8.75 11.29
N TYR A 22 -13.44 7.78 10.40
CA TYR A 22 -12.37 7.82 9.42
C TYR A 22 -12.46 9.06 8.51
N ALA A 23 -13.66 9.36 7.98
CA ALA A 23 -13.84 10.46 7.04
C ALA A 23 -13.84 11.84 7.70
N ALA A 24 -14.48 11.99 8.84
CA ALA A 24 -14.76 13.31 9.44
C ALA A 24 -14.18 13.49 10.85
N GLY A 25 -13.69 12.43 11.49
CA GLY A 25 -13.28 12.46 12.89
C GLY A 25 -12.13 13.44 13.15
N ALA A 26 -11.08 13.41 12.35
CA ALA A 26 -9.93 14.28 12.54
C ALA A 26 -10.31 15.77 12.41
N ALA A 27 -11.13 16.12 11.42
CA ALA A 27 -11.64 17.49 11.23
C ALA A 27 -12.54 17.94 12.37
N ALA A 28 -13.23 17.01 13.04
CA ALA A 28 -14.06 17.26 14.21
C ALA A 28 -13.28 17.22 15.55
N GLY A 29 -11.96 17.09 15.49
CA GLY A 29 -11.10 17.03 16.68
C GLY A 29 -11.17 15.70 17.44
N VAL A 30 -11.63 14.63 16.78
CA VAL A 30 -11.62 13.27 17.36
C VAL A 30 -10.22 12.69 17.26
N ASP A 31 -9.69 12.24 18.39
CA ASP A 31 -8.49 11.39 18.44
C ASP A 31 -8.88 9.97 18.05
N LEU A 32 -8.48 9.57 16.83
CA LEU A 32 -8.83 8.26 16.26
C LEU A 32 -8.11 7.10 16.96
N GLU A 33 -6.89 7.33 17.48
CA GLU A 33 -6.16 6.31 18.22
C GLU A 33 -6.89 6.00 19.54
N LEU A 34 -7.32 7.02 20.25
CA LEU A 34 -8.12 6.88 21.47
C LEU A 34 -9.50 6.26 21.16
N ALA A 35 -10.12 6.59 20.03
CA ALA A 35 -11.40 6.04 19.60
C ALA A 35 -11.29 4.57 19.14
N SER A 36 -10.14 4.15 18.62
CA SER A 36 -9.91 2.77 18.16
C SER A 36 -10.09 1.74 19.27
N GLY A 37 -9.79 2.11 20.52
CA GLY A 37 -10.02 1.28 21.70
C GLY A 37 -11.49 0.93 21.95
N LEU A 38 -12.43 1.62 21.32
CA LEU A 38 -13.87 1.30 21.38
C LEU A 38 -14.31 0.22 20.37
N GLY A 39 -13.42 -0.24 19.50
CA GLY A 39 -13.70 -1.27 18.50
C GLY A 39 -14.69 -0.85 17.39
N LEU A 40 -14.85 0.46 17.18
CA LEU A 40 -15.78 1.00 16.17
C LEU A 40 -15.25 0.75 14.75
N LEU A 41 -16.08 0.15 13.89
CA LEU A 41 -15.72 -0.05 12.47
C LEU A 41 -15.50 1.26 11.73
N THR A 42 -16.19 2.31 12.14
CA THR A 42 -16.11 3.63 11.53
C THR A 42 -14.80 4.37 11.76
N THR A 43 -13.92 3.87 12.63
CA THR A 43 -12.54 4.38 12.79
C THR A 43 -11.56 3.79 11.78
N LYS A 44 -11.91 2.67 11.15
CA LYS A 44 -11.04 1.97 10.22
C LYS A 44 -11.05 2.62 8.83
N PRO A 45 -9.90 2.65 8.14
CA PRO A 45 -9.88 2.98 6.72
C PRO A 45 -10.66 1.93 5.93
N PHE A 46 -11.28 2.34 4.83
CA PHE A 46 -12.02 1.47 3.93
C PHE A 46 -11.95 1.99 2.50
N ILE A 47 -12.16 1.09 1.55
CA ILE A 47 -12.12 1.34 0.12
C ILE A 47 -13.52 1.06 -0.43
N TYR A 48 -14.02 1.96 -1.26
CA TYR A 48 -15.23 1.71 -2.05
C TYR A 48 -14.87 1.03 -3.36
N VAL A 49 -15.44 -0.14 -3.59
CA VAL A 49 -15.28 -0.85 -4.86
C VAL A 49 -16.58 -0.72 -5.66
N PHE A 50 -16.50 -0.03 -6.78
CA PHE A 50 -17.62 0.15 -7.70
C PHE A 50 -17.54 -0.92 -8.79
N ASN A 51 -18.53 -1.83 -8.79
CA ASN A 51 -18.67 -2.82 -9.84
C ASN A 51 -19.52 -2.20 -10.97
N LEU A 52 -18.88 -1.89 -12.09
CA LEU A 52 -19.44 -1.15 -13.20
C LEU A 52 -19.61 -2.07 -14.44
N ASP A 53 -20.50 -1.71 -15.35
CA ASP A 53 -20.54 -2.32 -16.65
C ASP A 53 -19.43 -1.77 -17.59
N GLU A 54 -19.32 -2.29 -18.80
CA GLU A 54 -18.25 -1.95 -19.74
C GLU A 54 -18.30 -0.48 -20.18
N GLU A 55 -19.53 0.07 -20.40
CA GLU A 55 -19.69 1.47 -20.79
C GLU A 55 -19.33 2.42 -19.64
N GLN A 56 -19.73 2.07 -18.42
CA GLN A 56 -19.44 2.82 -17.22
C GLN A 56 -17.95 2.74 -16.82
N LEU A 57 -17.28 1.62 -17.12
CA LEU A 57 -15.86 1.46 -16.83
C LEU A 57 -15.00 2.37 -17.73
N ALA A 58 -15.46 2.72 -18.91
CA ALA A 58 -14.79 3.68 -19.80
C ALA A 58 -15.16 5.15 -19.51
N ASP A 59 -16.14 5.41 -18.63
CA ASP A 59 -16.63 6.77 -18.32
C ASP A 59 -15.84 7.41 -17.19
N SER A 60 -14.81 8.17 -17.55
CA SER A 60 -13.95 8.88 -16.59
C SER A 60 -14.71 9.94 -15.79
N GLU A 61 -15.74 10.60 -16.36
CA GLU A 61 -16.55 11.60 -15.65
C GLU A 61 -17.38 10.95 -14.55
N LEU A 62 -17.93 9.76 -14.82
CA LEU A 62 -18.61 8.96 -13.81
C LEU A 62 -17.65 8.57 -12.67
N HIS A 63 -16.41 8.13 -12.99
CA HIS A 63 -15.40 7.77 -12.00
C HIS A 63 -15.06 8.95 -11.09
N GLU A 64 -14.86 10.15 -11.64
CA GLU A 64 -14.57 11.35 -10.85
C GLU A 64 -15.72 11.69 -9.91
N ARG A 65 -16.97 11.61 -10.38
CA ARG A 65 -18.16 11.87 -9.55
C ARG A 65 -18.30 10.84 -8.43
N LEU A 66 -18.11 9.56 -8.72
CA LEU A 66 -18.18 8.49 -7.72
C LEU A 66 -17.06 8.63 -6.68
N ALA A 67 -15.83 8.88 -7.11
CA ALA A 67 -14.71 9.12 -6.20
C ALA A 67 -14.94 10.32 -5.29
N ALA A 68 -15.44 11.43 -5.85
CA ALA A 68 -15.79 12.62 -5.06
C ALA A 68 -16.88 12.36 -4.02
N SER A 69 -17.83 11.46 -4.32
CA SER A 69 -18.94 11.14 -3.41
C SER A 69 -18.51 10.35 -2.18
N VAL A 70 -17.38 9.66 -2.24
CA VAL A 70 -16.86 8.79 -1.16
C VAL A 70 -15.60 9.35 -0.49
N ALA A 71 -15.12 10.51 -0.94
CA ALA A 71 -13.94 11.15 -0.35
C ALA A 71 -14.13 11.38 1.17
N PRO A 72 -13.07 11.22 1.99
CA PRO A 72 -11.66 10.97 1.64
C PRO A 72 -11.29 9.50 1.45
N ALA A 73 -12.27 8.58 1.43
CA ALA A 73 -12.00 7.18 1.20
C ALA A 73 -11.56 6.94 -0.26
N ASP A 74 -10.73 5.93 -0.47
CA ASP A 74 -10.31 5.52 -1.80
C ASP A 74 -11.46 4.85 -2.57
N ALA A 75 -11.47 5.03 -3.89
CA ALA A 75 -12.41 4.40 -4.82
C ALA A 75 -11.65 3.52 -5.82
N VAL A 76 -12.15 2.33 -6.04
CA VAL A 76 -11.66 1.39 -7.07
C VAL A 76 -12.82 1.06 -8.00
N PHE A 77 -12.55 1.07 -9.29
CA PHE A 77 -13.53 0.80 -10.34
C PHE A 77 -13.14 -0.48 -11.06
N LEU A 78 -14.06 -1.42 -11.14
CA LEU A 78 -13.83 -2.69 -11.83
C LEU A 78 -15.11 -3.23 -12.44
N ASN A 79 -14.97 -4.18 -13.36
CA ASN A 79 -16.04 -5.01 -13.84
C ASN A 79 -15.74 -6.46 -13.44
N ALA A 80 -16.52 -7.01 -12.50
CA ALA A 80 -16.25 -8.34 -11.95
C ALA A 80 -16.31 -9.46 -12.99
N LYS A 81 -17.10 -9.31 -14.06
CA LYS A 81 -17.14 -10.28 -15.15
C LYS A 81 -15.85 -10.20 -15.99
N LEU A 82 -15.42 -8.98 -16.33
CA LEU A 82 -14.17 -8.77 -17.04
C LEU A 82 -12.99 -9.34 -16.24
N GLU A 83 -12.94 -9.12 -14.91
CA GLU A 83 -11.91 -9.70 -14.06
C GLU A 83 -11.86 -11.22 -14.10
N MET A 84 -13.02 -11.87 -14.19
CA MET A 84 -13.07 -13.34 -14.37
C MET A 84 -12.53 -13.77 -15.74
N ASP A 85 -12.91 -13.05 -16.81
CA ASP A 85 -12.46 -13.36 -18.16
C ASP A 85 -10.92 -13.18 -18.28
N LEU A 86 -10.36 -12.13 -17.66
CA LEU A 86 -8.91 -11.89 -17.60
C LEU A 86 -8.12 -13.03 -16.91
N MET A 87 -8.69 -13.70 -15.93
CA MET A 87 -8.03 -14.82 -15.23
C MET A 87 -7.83 -16.06 -16.11
N GLU A 88 -8.59 -16.19 -17.20
CA GLU A 88 -8.52 -17.33 -18.13
C GLU A 88 -7.62 -17.03 -19.35
N MET A 89 -7.12 -15.79 -19.48
CA MET A 89 -6.29 -15.31 -20.58
C MET A 89 -4.80 -15.38 -20.25
N SER A 90 -3.96 -15.39 -21.29
CA SER A 90 -2.53 -15.09 -21.12
C SER A 90 -2.31 -13.61 -20.77
N ASP A 91 -1.16 -13.29 -20.17
CA ASP A 91 -0.85 -11.90 -19.80
C ASP A 91 -0.90 -10.95 -21.00
N GLU A 92 -0.51 -11.40 -22.19
CA GLU A 92 -0.54 -10.60 -23.42
C GLU A 92 -1.97 -10.31 -23.87
N GLU A 93 -2.83 -11.34 -23.91
CA GLU A 93 -4.25 -11.19 -24.26
C GLU A 93 -5.01 -10.33 -23.25
N ALA A 94 -4.72 -10.51 -21.95
CA ALA A 94 -5.31 -9.71 -20.88
C ALA A 94 -4.95 -8.23 -21.02
N LEU A 95 -3.70 -7.91 -21.36
CA LEU A 95 -3.25 -6.54 -21.58
C LEU A 95 -3.94 -5.90 -22.79
N GLU A 96 -4.01 -6.60 -23.93
CA GLU A 96 -4.72 -6.13 -25.13
C GLU A 96 -6.19 -5.84 -24.84
N LEU A 97 -6.85 -6.70 -24.07
CA LEU A 97 -8.24 -6.51 -23.69
C LEU A 97 -8.41 -5.28 -22.78
N LEU A 98 -7.57 -5.12 -21.75
CA LEU A 98 -7.60 -3.96 -20.86
C LEU A 98 -7.37 -2.66 -21.63
N GLU A 99 -6.41 -2.62 -22.53
CA GLU A 99 -6.12 -1.44 -23.36
C GLU A 99 -7.31 -1.06 -24.25
N SER A 100 -8.10 -2.03 -24.70
CA SER A 100 -9.33 -1.77 -25.49
C SER A 100 -10.39 -1.01 -24.69
N PHE A 101 -10.37 -1.11 -23.35
CA PHE A 101 -11.21 -0.35 -22.43
C PHE A 101 -10.52 0.91 -21.87
N GLY A 102 -9.30 1.24 -22.36
CA GLY A 102 -8.52 2.35 -21.87
C GLY A 102 -7.91 2.15 -20.47
N ALA A 103 -7.87 0.90 -20.00
CA ALA A 103 -7.25 0.51 -18.75
C ALA A 103 -5.83 -0.04 -18.99
N HIS A 104 -4.91 0.20 -18.04
CA HIS A 104 -3.53 -0.30 -18.12
C HIS A 104 -3.24 -1.41 -17.09
N GLU A 105 -4.19 -1.68 -16.20
CA GLU A 105 -4.11 -2.73 -15.19
C GLU A 105 -5.52 -3.25 -14.87
N SER A 106 -5.60 -4.47 -14.34
CA SER A 106 -6.87 -5.04 -13.87
C SER A 106 -7.38 -4.32 -12.62
N GLY A 107 -8.68 -4.32 -12.41
CA GLY A 107 -9.30 -3.78 -11.20
C GLY A 107 -8.84 -4.50 -9.93
N MET A 108 -8.50 -5.80 -10.03
CA MET A 108 -7.93 -6.56 -8.91
C MET A 108 -6.53 -6.06 -8.54
N ASN A 109 -5.68 -5.73 -9.52
CA ASN A 109 -4.37 -5.14 -9.25
C ASN A 109 -4.51 -3.73 -8.64
N GLN A 110 -5.44 -2.92 -9.17
CA GLN A 110 -5.78 -1.61 -8.63
C GLN A 110 -6.25 -1.75 -7.17
N LEU A 111 -7.14 -2.70 -6.86
CA LEU A 111 -7.62 -2.95 -5.50
C LEU A 111 -6.48 -3.35 -4.56
N ALA A 112 -5.60 -4.25 -4.99
CA ALA A 112 -4.45 -4.66 -4.19
C ALA A 112 -3.53 -3.47 -3.88
N ARG A 113 -3.16 -2.69 -4.87
CA ARG A 113 -2.31 -1.50 -4.72
C ARG A 113 -2.96 -0.44 -3.82
N THR A 114 -4.24 -0.15 -4.04
CA THR A 114 -5.00 0.78 -3.21
C THR A 114 -5.09 0.27 -1.77
N GLY A 115 -5.30 -1.04 -1.57
CA GLY A 115 -5.33 -1.66 -0.25
C GLY A 115 -4.01 -1.50 0.50
N PHE A 116 -2.89 -1.72 -0.16
CA PHE A 116 -1.57 -1.48 0.43
C PHE A 116 -1.40 -0.02 0.85
N HIS A 117 -1.76 0.93 -0.01
CA HIS A 117 -1.70 2.36 0.28
C HIS A 117 -2.59 2.74 1.47
N THR A 118 -3.87 2.32 1.45
CA THR A 118 -4.86 2.62 2.50
C THR A 118 -4.45 2.05 3.86
N LEU A 119 -3.76 0.92 3.88
CA LEU A 119 -3.22 0.29 5.10
C LEU A 119 -1.85 0.85 5.50
N GLY A 120 -1.28 1.77 4.73
CA GLY A 120 0.07 2.30 4.96
C GLY A 120 1.15 1.23 4.85
N LEU A 121 0.97 0.28 3.94
CA LEU A 121 1.92 -0.80 3.68
C LEU A 121 2.80 -0.49 2.47
N GLN A 122 4.00 -1.05 2.47
CA GLN A 122 4.93 -1.03 1.35
C GLN A 122 5.70 -2.34 1.29
N THR A 123 6.34 -2.60 0.16
CA THR A 123 7.08 -3.84 -0.09
C THR A 123 8.55 -3.55 -0.31
N TYR A 124 9.42 -4.31 0.32
CA TYR A 124 10.81 -4.41 -0.06
C TYR A 124 11.14 -5.84 -0.49
N LEU A 125 12.23 -6.00 -1.22
CA LEU A 125 12.67 -7.25 -1.81
C LEU A 125 14.02 -7.68 -1.24
N THR A 126 14.20 -8.98 -1.08
CA THR A 126 15.51 -9.59 -0.89
C THR A 126 15.79 -10.52 -2.05
N ALA A 127 16.99 -10.47 -2.58
CA ALA A 127 17.45 -11.33 -3.67
C ALA A 127 18.79 -11.94 -3.34
N GLY A 128 18.86 -13.26 -3.38
CA GLY A 128 20.07 -14.03 -3.13
C GLY A 128 20.18 -15.22 -4.09
N PRO A 129 21.31 -15.97 -4.07
CA PRO A 129 21.51 -17.11 -4.98
C PRO A 129 20.47 -18.23 -4.84
N LYS A 130 19.78 -18.30 -3.72
CA LYS A 130 18.84 -19.38 -3.40
C LYS A 130 17.39 -18.96 -3.47
N GLU A 131 17.11 -17.70 -3.19
CA GLU A 131 15.74 -17.20 -3.01
C GLU A 131 15.68 -15.72 -3.35
N ALA A 132 14.59 -15.32 -4.02
CA ALA A 132 14.13 -13.95 -4.11
C ALA A 132 12.76 -13.87 -3.41
N ARG A 133 12.56 -12.85 -2.56
CA ARG A 133 11.33 -12.75 -1.77
C ARG A 133 10.90 -11.30 -1.57
N ALA A 134 9.58 -11.09 -1.62
CA ALA A 134 8.94 -9.86 -1.25
C ALA A 134 8.51 -9.89 0.23
N TRP A 135 8.71 -8.76 0.93
CA TRP A 135 8.39 -8.59 2.33
C TRP A 135 7.52 -7.36 2.52
N THR A 136 6.40 -7.53 3.19
CA THR A 136 5.49 -6.43 3.50
C THR A 136 5.87 -5.78 4.82
N ILE A 137 5.97 -4.45 4.83
CA ILE A 137 6.26 -3.63 5.99
C ILE A 137 5.32 -2.41 6.02
N HIS A 138 5.28 -1.69 7.15
CA HIS A 138 4.60 -0.40 7.18
C HIS A 138 5.45 0.70 6.55
N ALA A 139 4.81 1.61 5.84
CA ALA A 139 5.46 2.79 5.30
C ALA A 139 6.13 3.61 6.42
N GLY A 140 7.33 4.11 6.14
CA GLY A 140 8.13 4.84 7.11
C GLY A 140 8.95 3.99 8.09
N TRP A 141 8.84 2.66 8.03
CA TRP A 141 9.72 1.80 8.82
C TRP A 141 11.17 1.94 8.40
N THR A 142 12.06 1.92 9.40
CA THR A 142 13.51 1.97 9.19
C THR A 142 14.07 0.60 8.81
N ALA A 143 15.28 0.58 8.23
CA ALA A 143 15.96 -0.64 7.81
C ALA A 143 16.08 -1.70 8.93
N PRO A 144 16.38 -1.40 10.21
CA PRO A 144 16.34 -2.39 11.27
C PRO A 144 14.95 -2.98 11.53
N GLN A 145 13.89 -2.15 11.45
CA GLN A 145 12.52 -2.63 11.63
C GLN A 145 12.12 -3.58 10.49
N ALA A 146 12.47 -3.23 9.25
CA ALA A 146 12.29 -4.09 8.08
C ALA A 146 13.06 -5.42 8.20
N ALA A 147 14.31 -5.38 8.64
CA ALA A 147 15.11 -6.57 8.88
C ALA A 147 14.47 -7.50 9.92
N GLY A 148 13.76 -6.92 10.90
CA GLY A 148 13.04 -7.64 11.95
C GLY A 148 11.89 -8.52 11.44
N VAL A 149 11.31 -8.20 10.29
CA VAL A 149 10.27 -9.02 9.65
C VAL A 149 10.84 -10.35 9.15
N ILE A 150 12.10 -10.37 8.74
CA ILE A 150 12.79 -11.59 8.34
C ILE A 150 13.09 -12.43 9.57
N HIS A 151 13.78 -11.82 10.56
CA HIS A 151 14.10 -12.45 11.83
C HIS A 151 14.44 -11.40 12.88
N THR A 152 14.05 -11.63 14.13
CA THR A 152 14.31 -10.70 15.25
C THR A 152 15.80 -10.46 15.49
N ASP A 153 16.67 -11.42 15.21
CA ASP A 153 18.11 -11.27 15.35
C ASP A 153 18.70 -10.32 14.30
N PHE A 154 18.11 -10.24 13.11
CA PHE A 154 18.51 -9.27 12.08
C PHE A 154 18.26 -7.84 12.55
N GLN A 155 17.16 -7.60 13.25
CA GLN A 155 16.87 -6.31 13.86
C GLN A 155 17.87 -5.97 14.98
N LYS A 156 18.09 -6.91 15.89
CA LYS A 156 18.96 -6.70 17.07
C LYS A 156 20.42 -6.49 16.67
N GLY A 157 20.90 -7.34 15.74
CA GLY A 157 22.28 -7.32 15.26
C GLY A 157 22.53 -6.41 14.06
N PHE A 158 21.56 -5.58 13.65
CA PHE A 158 21.65 -4.76 12.46
C PHE A 158 22.90 -3.86 12.45
N ILE A 159 23.66 -3.93 11.37
CA ILE A 159 24.85 -3.10 11.14
C ILE A 159 24.56 -2.07 10.05
N LYS A 160 24.16 -2.52 8.87
CA LYS A 160 23.85 -1.70 7.69
C LYS A 160 23.03 -2.50 6.68
N ALA A 161 22.41 -1.79 5.74
CA ALA A 161 21.74 -2.37 4.59
C ALA A 161 22.44 -1.90 3.30
N GLU A 162 22.67 -2.81 2.37
CA GLU A 162 23.00 -2.48 0.99
C GLU A 162 21.70 -2.43 0.22
N VAL A 163 21.36 -1.26 -0.32
CA VAL A 163 20.04 -0.95 -0.90
C VAL A 163 20.20 -0.55 -2.36
N VAL A 164 19.36 -1.11 -3.22
CA VAL A 164 19.23 -0.80 -4.65
C VAL A 164 17.76 -0.64 -4.95
N SER A 165 17.35 0.31 -5.79
CA SER A 165 15.96 0.35 -6.25
C SER A 165 15.67 -0.79 -7.23
N PHE A 166 14.46 -1.36 -7.18
CA PHE A 166 14.05 -2.38 -8.15
C PHE A 166 14.17 -1.88 -9.59
N ALA A 167 13.80 -0.63 -9.84
CA ALA A 167 13.90 -0.01 -11.17
C ALA A 167 15.36 0.03 -11.70
N ASP A 168 16.33 0.35 -10.84
CA ASP A 168 17.75 0.33 -11.24
C ASP A 168 18.24 -1.10 -11.49
N LEU A 169 17.79 -2.06 -10.69
CA LEU A 169 18.16 -3.47 -10.86
C LEU A 169 17.58 -4.05 -12.16
N ASP A 170 16.31 -3.75 -12.45
CA ASP A 170 15.62 -4.19 -13.66
C ASP A 170 16.28 -3.59 -14.91
N ALA A 171 16.52 -2.28 -14.93
CA ALA A 171 17.14 -1.58 -16.05
C ALA A 171 18.56 -2.05 -16.36
N LEU A 172 19.34 -2.41 -15.33
CA LEU A 172 20.76 -2.82 -15.47
C LEU A 172 20.95 -4.35 -15.50
N GLY A 173 19.92 -5.12 -15.20
CA GLY A 173 19.85 -6.58 -15.34
C GLY A 173 20.68 -7.39 -14.34
N SER A 174 21.50 -6.75 -13.49
CA SER A 174 22.23 -7.47 -12.44
C SER A 174 22.76 -6.57 -11.33
N MET A 175 22.91 -7.15 -10.11
CA MET A 175 23.53 -6.46 -8.97
C MET A 175 24.97 -6.00 -9.26
N ALA A 176 25.72 -6.75 -10.06
CA ALA A 176 27.08 -6.36 -10.44
C ALA A 176 27.09 -5.08 -11.30
N ALA A 177 26.19 -5.00 -12.27
CA ALA A 177 26.03 -3.82 -13.12
C ALA A 177 25.56 -2.60 -12.31
N VAL A 178 24.61 -2.79 -11.39
CA VAL A 178 24.14 -1.73 -10.48
C VAL A 178 25.27 -1.19 -9.60
N LYS A 179 26.09 -2.07 -9.02
CA LYS A 179 27.27 -1.67 -8.24
C LYS A 179 28.30 -0.91 -9.08
N SER A 180 28.58 -1.39 -10.29
CA SER A 180 29.51 -0.72 -11.21
C SER A 180 29.00 0.66 -11.65
N ALA A 181 27.70 0.82 -11.77
CA ALA A 181 27.05 2.11 -12.06
C ALA A 181 26.95 3.05 -10.84
N GLY A 182 27.40 2.64 -9.66
CA GLY A 182 27.36 3.44 -8.43
C GLY A 182 25.95 3.66 -7.87
N LYS A 183 25.01 2.78 -8.23
CA LYS A 183 23.60 2.88 -7.82
C LYS A 183 23.29 2.12 -6.51
N ALA A 184 24.21 1.26 -6.05
CA ALA A 184 24.08 0.60 -4.76
C ALA A 184 24.47 1.57 -3.63
N ARG A 185 23.58 1.70 -2.65
CA ARG A 185 23.76 2.56 -1.48
C ARG A 185 24.01 1.73 -0.25
N LEU A 186 24.82 2.24 0.68
CA LEU A 186 24.99 1.65 2.00
C LEU A 186 24.27 2.52 3.02
N GLU A 187 23.21 1.99 3.59
CA GLU A 187 22.30 2.71 4.46
C GLU A 187 22.45 2.26 5.93
N GLY A 188 22.27 3.20 6.83
CA GLY A 188 22.36 3.00 8.28
C GLY A 188 21.03 2.68 8.95
N LYS A 189 21.03 2.78 10.29
CA LYS A 189 19.85 2.43 11.12
C LYS A 189 18.66 3.36 10.95
N ASP A 190 18.90 4.59 10.54
CA ASP A 190 17.86 5.62 10.42
C ASP A 190 17.28 5.70 9.00
N TYR A 191 17.71 4.83 8.09
CA TYR A 191 17.22 4.82 6.72
C TYR A 191 15.75 4.38 6.67
N PRO A 192 14.84 5.27 6.23
CA PRO A 192 13.46 4.89 6.00
C PRO A 192 13.36 4.08 4.71
N MET A 193 12.90 2.85 4.82
CA MET A 193 12.70 1.97 3.68
C MET A 193 11.76 2.58 2.65
N GLN A 194 12.07 2.38 1.38
CA GLN A 194 11.23 2.79 0.26
C GLN A 194 10.55 1.58 -0.38
N ASP A 195 9.39 1.81 -0.96
CA ASP A 195 8.71 0.77 -1.74
C ASP A 195 9.56 0.36 -2.95
N GLY A 196 9.72 -0.95 -3.16
CA GLY A 196 10.58 -1.50 -4.20
C GLY A 196 12.09 -1.47 -3.91
N ASP A 197 12.52 -1.18 -2.69
CA ASP A 197 13.93 -1.38 -2.31
C ASP A 197 14.31 -2.86 -2.39
N VAL A 198 15.40 -3.18 -3.08
CA VAL A 198 16.05 -4.50 -3.06
C VAL A 198 17.20 -4.44 -2.09
N VAL A 199 17.19 -5.28 -1.05
CA VAL A 199 18.03 -5.09 0.13
C VAL A 199 18.81 -6.33 0.52
N GLU A 200 20.08 -6.14 0.85
CA GLU A 200 20.91 -7.12 1.58
C GLU A 200 21.25 -6.55 2.96
N PHE A 201 20.68 -7.15 4.01
CA PHE A 201 20.98 -6.76 5.39
C PHE A 201 22.28 -7.39 5.88
N ARG A 202 23.13 -6.57 6.50
CA ARG A 202 24.32 -7.01 7.21
C ARG A 202 24.10 -6.85 8.71
N PHE A 203 24.25 -7.96 9.42
CA PHE A 203 24.01 -8.04 10.85
C PHE A 203 25.07 -8.91 11.52
N ASN A 204 25.22 -8.75 12.82
CA ASN A 204 26.07 -9.57 13.67
C ASN A 204 25.21 -10.17 14.78
N VAL A 205 25.32 -11.48 14.99
CA VAL A 205 24.57 -12.24 16.02
C VAL A 205 25.51 -12.58 17.16
#